data_c6ae839f87a207981bc0c658a41df19d
#
_entry.id   c6ae839f87a207981bc0c658a41df19d
#
_cell.length_a   1.000
_cell.length_b   1.000
_cell.length_c   1.000
_cell.angle_alpha   90.00
_cell.angle_beta   90.00
_cell.angle_gamma   90.00
#
_symmetry.space_group_name_H-M   'P 1'
#
loop_
_entity.id
_entity.type
_entity.pdbx_description
1 polymer ?
#
loop_
_entity_poly.entity_id
_entity_poly.type
_entity_poly.pdbx_seq_one_letter_code
_entity_poly.pdbx_strand_id
1 'polypeptide(L)'
;MNFYISTYAKTQEMTSRHLQEHDRSYKVFLYIFYLSASIMGAIALYGGYAMYIEWIENETYVMGEVLNTTVIPFENFARLSTWLFFSTIISWYCVSRIGWKKTAGNKIAGIRMPLLQLMLLGFAIICLYEVLWNFTVLNAKIAAGIVEGITPDIDRLMVAYPDADRPWNLIFATKIFLSGFLISTHAFYLSTRPRKSLDE
;
A
#
# COMPACT_ATOMS: atom_id res chain seq x y z
N MET A 1 14.38 33.18 27.19
CA MET A 1 14.79 31.78 26.99
C MET A 1 13.66 30.76 27.21
N ASN A 2 12.74 31.03 28.16
CA ASN A 2 11.59 30.09 28.44
C ASN A 2 10.50 30.06 27.37
N PHE A 3 10.33 31.08 26.55
CA PHE A 3 9.28 31.16 25.52
C PHE A 3 9.58 30.20 24.33
N TYR A 4 10.84 30.10 23.92
CA TYR A 4 11.28 29.21 22.84
C TYR A 4 11.15 27.72 23.22
N ILE A 5 11.45 27.37 24.47
CA ILE A 5 11.34 26.01 24.96
C ILE A 5 9.88 25.57 25.01
N SER A 6 8.95 26.46 25.42
CA SER A 6 7.51 26.20 25.45
C SER A 6 6.93 25.97 24.03
N THR A 7 7.37 26.76 23.04
CA THR A 7 6.91 26.62 21.66
C THR A 7 7.43 25.33 21.01
N TYR A 8 8.71 24.99 21.28
CA TYR A 8 9.30 23.72 20.79
C TYR A 8 8.63 22.49 21.41
N ALA A 9 8.34 22.53 22.72
CA ALA A 9 7.63 21.45 23.40
C ALA A 9 6.20 21.28 22.85
N LYS A 10 5.50 22.40 22.59
CA LYS A 10 4.15 22.39 22.02
C LYS A 10 4.11 21.89 20.58
N THR A 11 5.14 22.20 19.77
CA THR A 11 5.27 21.69 18.39
C THR A 11 5.63 20.20 18.35
N GLN A 12 6.48 19.73 19.29
CA GLN A 12 6.75 18.29 19.46
C GLN A 12 5.53 17.52 19.99
N GLU A 13 4.73 18.14 20.84
CA GLU A 13 3.48 17.53 21.33
C GLU A 13 2.45 17.35 20.21
N MET A 14 2.35 18.31 19.28
CA MET A 14 1.45 18.18 18.11
C MET A 14 1.87 17.08 17.12
N THR A 15 3.16 16.75 17.00
CA THR A 15 3.67 15.72 16.08
C THR A 15 3.55 14.29 16.64
N SER A 16 3.36 14.10 17.94
CA SER A 16 3.30 12.80 18.58
C SER A 16 1.91 12.34 19.03
N ARG A 17 0.90 13.20 18.96
CA ARG A 17 -0.46 12.87 19.37
C ARG A 17 -1.20 12.14 18.27
N HIS A 18 -1.58 10.91 18.54
CA HIS A 18 -2.73 10.33 17.88
C HIS A 18 -3.93 11.24 18.15
N LEU A 19 -4.78 11.41 17.16
CA LEU A 19 -5.98 12.21 17.27
C LEU A 19 -6.89 11.63 18.37
N GLN A 20 -7.36 12.50 19.27
CA GLN A 20 -8.32 12.08 20.30
C GLN A 20 -9.72 12.02 19.67
N GLU A 21 -10.60 11.16 20.20
CA GLU A 21 -11.97 10.98 19.69
C GLU A 21 -12.81 12.28 19.72
N HIS A 22 -12.43 13.26 20.57
CA HIS A 22 -13.06 14.57 20.66
C HIS A 22 -12.56 15.57 19.61
N ASP A 23 -11.44 15.30 18.93
CA ASP A 23 -10.90 16.20 17.93
C ASP A 23 -11.74 16.15 16.65
N ARG A 24 -12.04 17.33 16.09
CA ARG A 24 -12.69 17.44 14.76
C ARG A 24 -11.88 16.67 13.70
N SER A 25 -10.56 16.73 13.80
CA SER A 25 -9.64 16.00 12.93
C SER A 25 -9.85 14.48 12.98
N TYR A 26 -10.12 13.89 14.15
CA TYR A 26 -10.41 12.46 14.29
C TYR A 26 -11.59 12.02 13.41
N LYS A 27 -12.70 12.76 13.48
CA LYS A 27 -13.89 12.46 12.70
C LYS A 27 -13.62 12.55 11.19
N VAL A 28 -12.86 13.56 10.76
CA VAL A 28 -12.46 13.71 9.34
C VAL A 28 -11.65 12.51 8.87
N PHE A 29 -10.61 12.11 9.63
CA PHE A 29 -9.82 10.93 9.28
C PHE A 29 -10.64 9.63 9.30
N LEU A 30 -11.61 9.52 10.20
CA LEU A 30 -12.51 8.37 10.26
C LEU A 30 -13.41 8.30 9.01
N TYR A 31 -13.98 9.43 8.56
CA TYR A 31 -14.77 9.45 7.31
C TYR A 31 -13.92 9.12 6.09
N ILE A 32 -12.71 9.69 5.99
CA ILE A 32 -11.79 9.40 4.90
C ILE A 32 -11.40 7.92 4.91
N PHE A 33 -11.18 7.33 6.10
CA PHE A 33 -10.92 5.91 6.25
C PHE A 33 -12.07 5.06 5.72
N TYR A 34 -13.30 5.32 6.15
CA TYR A 34 -14.46 4.54 5.68
C TYR A 34 -14.67 4.67 4.17
N LEU A 35 -14.52 5.88 3.63
CA LEU A 35 -14.63 6.10 2.18
C LEU A 35 -13.56 5.32 1.41
N SER A 36 -12.29 5.48 1.80
CA SER A 36 -11.18 4.80 1.12
C SER A 36 -11.23 3.27 1.30
N ALA A 37 -11.60 2.78 2.48
CA ALA A 37 -11.75 1.35 2.74
C ALA A 37 -12.92 0.75 1.94
N SER A 38 -14.02 1.48 1.78
CA SER A 38 -15.15 1.05 0.94
C SER A 38 -14.78 0.97 -0.53
N ILE A 39 -14.05 1.97 -1.05
CA ILE A 39 -13.53 1.95 -2.43
C ILE A 39 -12.57 0.77 -2.61
N MET A 40 -11.61 0.58 -1.71
CA MET A 40 -10.67 -0.53 -1.73
C MET A 40 -11.40 -1.88 -1.71
N GLY A 41 -12.38 -2.05 -0.80
CA GLY A 41 -13.18 -3.27 -0.69
C GLY A 41 -13.99 -3.56 -1.95
N ALA A 42 -14.65 -2.55 -2.52
CA ALA A 42 -15.43 -2.71 -3.75
C ALA A 42 -14.55 -3.14 -4.94
N ILE A 43 -13.37 -2.51 -5.10
CA ILE A 43 -12.44 -2.85 -6.17
C ILE A 43 -11.84 -4.25 -5.95
N ALA A 44 -11.50 -4.60 -4.71
CA ALA A 44 -10.96 -5.93 -4.38
C ALA A 44 -11.99 -7.04 -4.65
N LEU A 45 -13.26 -6.82 -4.29
CA LEU A 45 -14.35 -7.76 -4.58
C LEU A 45 -14.60 -7.89 -6.08
N TYR A 46 -14.66 -6.78 -6.80
CA TYR A 46 -14.81 -6.78 -8.25
C TYR A 46 -13.65 -7.52 -8.94
N GLY A 47 -12.40 -7.18 -8.58
CA GLY A 47 -11.22 -7.81 -9.15
C GLY A 47 -11.13 -9.29 -8.81
N GLY A 48 -11.46 -9.68 -7.56
CA GLY A 48 -11.52 -11.08 -7.16
C GLY A 48 -12.59 -11.87 -7.91
N TYR A 49 -13.77 -11.28 -8.10
CA TYR A 49 -14.85 -11.89 -8.89
C TYR A 49 -14.44 -12.05 -10.36
N ALA A 50 -13.89 -11.00 -10.97
CA ALA A 50 -13.46 -11.05 -12.37
C ALA A 50 -12.35 -12.10 -12.58
N MET A 51 -11.35 -12.14 -11.70
CA MET A 51 -10.30 -13.18 -11.74
C MET A 51 -10.85 -14.59 -11.57
N TYR A 52 -11.87 -14.76 -10.71
CA TYR A 52 -12.52 -16.06 -10.51
C TYR A 52 -13.25 -16.54 -11.78
N ILE A 53 -13.95 -15.63 -12.48
CA ILE A 53 -14.63 -15.97 -13.75
C ILE A 53 -13.60 -16.31 -14.83
N GLU A 54 -12.55 -15.50 -15.00
CA GLU A 54 -11.49 -15.77 -15.96
C GLU A 54 -10.79 -17.12 -15.69
N TRP A 55 -10.58 -17.46 -14.43
CA TRP A 55 -9.98 -18.75 -14.05
C TRP A 55 -10.86 -19.95 -14.40
N ILE A 56 -12.18 -19.81 -14.36
CA ILE A 56 -13.11 -20.87 -14.75
C ILE A 56 -13.21 -21.00 -16.27
N GLU A 57 -13.22 -19.87 -16.98
CA GLU A 57 -13.46 -19.84 -18.42
C GLU A 57 -12.20 -20.06 -19.25
N ASN A 58 -11.04 -19.72 -18.72
CA ASN A 58 -9.76 -19.78 -19.42
C ASN A 58 -8.71 -20.55 -18.60
N GLU A 59 -7.99 -21.46 -19.26
CA GLU A 59 -6.86 -22.16 -18.64
C GLU A 59 -5.69 -21.22 -18.31
N THR A 60 -5.57 -20.11 -19.04
CA THR A 60 -4.53 -19.10 -18.83
C THR A 60 -5.17 -17.75 -18.58
N TYR A 61 -5.08 -17.24 -17.35
CA TYR A 61 -5.50 -15.90 -17.00
C TYR A 61 -4.31 -15.08 -16.45
N VAL A 62 -4.35 -13.76 -16.64
CA VAL A 62 -3.30 -12.85 -16.15
C VAL A 62 -3.79 -12.14 -14.90
N MET A 63 -3.13 -12.40 -13.77
CA MET A 63 -3.55 -11.83 -12.50
C MET A 63 -3.47 -10.30 -12.52
N GLY A 64 -4.59 -9.65 -12.23
CA GLY A 64 -4.70 -8.20 -12.14
C GLY A 64 -4.85 -7.47 -13.47
N GLU A 65 -4.95 -8.17 -14.60
CA GLU A 65 -5.12 -7.54 -15.91
C GLU A 65 -6.42 -6.74 -15.98
N VAL A 66 -7.54 -7.32 -15.54
CA VAL A 66 -8.84 -6.63 -15.50
C VAL A 66 -8.77 -5.33 -14.70
N LEU A 67 -8.10 -5.33 -13.54
CA LEU A 67 -7.94 -4.12 -12.74
C LEU A 67 -7.03 -3.09 -13.40
N ASN A 68 -6.14 -3.50 -14.28
CA ASN A 68 -5.23 -2.60 -14.96
C ASN A 68 -5.77 -2.10 -16.32
N THR A 69 -6.66 -2.84 -16.96
CA THR A 69 -7.28 -2.44 -18.24
C THR A 69 -8.57 -1.62 -18.03
N THR A 70 -9.28 -1.82 -16.93
CA THR A 70 -10.52 -1.08 -16.62
C THR A 70 -10.21 0.33 -16.14
N VAL A 71 -10.77 1.34 -16.84
CA VAL A 71 -10.61 2.77 -16.54
C VAL A 71 -11.91 3.35 -16.04
N ILE A 72 -11.88 4.11 -14.94
CA ILE A 72 -13.03 4.78 -14.32
C ILE A 72 -12.59 6.18 -13.84
N PRO A 73 -13.46 7.22 -13.92
CA PRO A 73 -14.87 7.22 -14.37
C PRO A 73 -15.04 7.41 -15.88
N PHE A 74 -14.02 7.85 -16.60
CA PHE A 74 -14.06 8.11 -18.05
C PHE A 74 -12.73 7.73 -18.68
N GLU A 75 -12.70 7.55 -19.98
CA GLU A 75 -11.52 7.17 -20.75
C GLU A 75 -10.31 8.08 -20.44
N ASN A 76 -9.13 7.49 -20.36
CA ASN A 76 -7.86 8.16 -20.06
C ASN A 76 -7.75 8.81 -18.66
N PHE A 77 -8.67 8.52 -17.72
CA PHE A 77 -8.55 9.05 -16.37
C PHE A 77 -7.65 8.18 -15.49
N ALA A 78 -8.19 7.18 -14.81
CA ALA A 78 -7.40 6.32 -13.95
C ALA A 78 -7.90 4.86 -13.98
N ARG A 79 -6.97 3.93 -13.90
CA ARG A 79 -7.24 2.49 -13.88
C ARG A 79 -7.70 2.06 -12.50
N LEU A 80 -8.51 1.00 -12.42
CA LEU A 80 -8.94 0.45 -11.14
C LEU A 80 -7.77 0.06 -10.24
N SER A 81 -6.69 -0.47 -10.81
CA SER A 81 -5.45 -0.76 -10.06
C SER A 81 -4.84 0.48 -9.41
N THR A 82 -4.98 1.66 -10.01
CA THR A 82 -4.52 2.93 -9.45
C THR A 82 -5.41 3.38 -8.29
N TRP A 83 -6.73 3.26 -8.45
CA TRP A 83 -7.68 3.51 -7.37
C TRP A 83 -7.45 2.58 -6.18
N LEU A 84 -7.21 1.29 -6.43
CA LEU A 84 -6.87 0.32 -5.40
C LEU A 84 -5.60 0.72 -4.66
N PHE A 85 -4.54 1.08 -5.38
CA PHE A 85 -3.28 1.54 -4.81
C PHE A 85 -3.49 2.74 -3.86
N PHE A 86 -4.09 3.82 -4.35
CA PHE A 86 -4.29 5.03 -3.54
C PHE A 86 -5.23 4.80 -2.35
N SER A 87 -6.35 4.08 -2.55
CA SER A 87 -7.29 3.80 -1.47
C SER A 87 -6.66 2.95 -0.37
N THR A 88 -5.78 2.01 -0.70
CA THR A 88 -5.03 1.20 0.27
C THR A 88 -4.07 2.07 1.10
N ILE A 89 -3.29 2.93 0.44
CA ILE A 89 -2.34 3.84 1.13
C ILE A 89 -3.08 4.83 2.03
N ILE A 90 -4.16 5.44 1.53
CA ILE A 90 -4.96 6.40 2.30
C ILE A 90 -5.61 5.72 3.50
N SER A 91 -6.19 4.53 3.32
CA SER A 91 -6.79 3.75 4.42
C SER A 91 -5.76 3.44 5.50
N TRP A 92 -4.58 2.96 5.10
CA TRP A 92 -3.48 2.70 6.03
C TRP A 92 -3.05 3.96 6.79
N TYR A 93 -2.87 5.07 6.09
CA TYR A 93 -2.49 6.33 6.71
C TYR A 93 -3.53 6.80 7.73
N CYS A 94 -4.83 6.75 7.36
CA CYS A 94 -5.92 7.13 8.26
C CYS A 94 -5.95 6.24 9.51
N VAL A 95 -5.84 4.91 9.37
CA VAL A 95 -5.77 3.97 10.50
C VAL A 95 -4.60 4.30 11.42
N SER A 96 -3.43 4.60 10.84
CA SER A 96 -2.24 4.94 11.62
C SER A 96 -2.42 6.24 12.42
N ARG A 97 -3.23 7.19 11.93
CA ARG A 97 -3.52 8.47 12.58
C ARG A 97 -4.63 8.39 13.62
N ILE A 98 -5.71 7.67 13.34
CA ILE A 98 -6.83 7.44 14.26
C ILE A 98 -6.34 6.71 15.52
N GLY A 99 -5.28 5.95 15.38
CA GLY A 99 -4.65 5.25 16.46
C GLY A 99 -5.32 3.90 16.71
N TRP A 100 -4.63 2.90 16.32
CA TRP A 100 -4.78 1.51 16.79
C TRP A 100 -4.40 1.41 18.28
N LYS A 101 -4.91 2.33 19.08
CA LYS A 101 -4.28 2.80 20.32
C LYS A 101 -4.48 1.94 21.53
N LYS A 102 -5.55 1.23 21.64
CA LYS A 102 -5.88 0.59 22.93
C LYS A 102 -5.55 -0.90 23.01
N THR A 103 -5.48 -1.61 21.90
CA THR A 103 -5.48 -3.08 21.95
C THR A 103 -4.12 -3.70 21.66
N ALA A 104 -3.35 -3.19 20.70
CA ALA A 104 -2.06 -3.77 20.33
C ALA A 104 -0.91 -3.32 21.23
N GLY A 105 -1.01 -2.11 21.76
CA GLY A 105 0.09 -1.48 22.47
C GLY A 105 0.56 -2.16 23.75
N ASN A 106 -0.34 -2.73 24.54
CA ASN A 106 0.00 -3.34 25.83
C ASN A 106 0.27 -4.85 25.77
N LYS A 107 -0.11 -5.51 24.66
CA LYS A 107 0.02 -6.98 24.55
C LYS A 107 1.28 -7.44 23.82
N ILE A 108 1.97 -6.55 23.10
CA ILE A 108 3.18 -6.88 22.34
C ILE A 108 4.39 -6.30 23.09
N ALA A 109 4.69 -6.85 24.27
CA ALA A 109 5.89 -6.50 25.04
C ALA A 109 6.95 -7.61 24.91
N GLY A 110 8.20 -7.26 25.15
CA GLY A 110 9.34 -8.20 25.15
C GLY A 110 9.82 -8.57 23.74
N ILE A 111 10.22 -9.83 23.55
CA ILE A 111 10.85 -10.35 22.33
C ILE A 111 9.96 -10.27 21.07
N ARG A 112 8.64 -10.15 21.24
CA ARG A 112 7.69 -10.09 20.14
C ARG A 112 7.81 -8.80 19.31
N MET A 113 8.18 -7.70 19.94
CA MET A 113 8.29 -6.40 19.25
C MET A 113 9.49 -6.34 18.30
N PRO A 114 10.72 -6.72 18.70
CA PRO A 114 11.84 -6.84 17.79
C PRO A 114 11.60 -7.81 16.63
N LEU A 115 10.90 -8.93 16.90
CA LEU A 115 10.55 -9.89 15.86
C LEU A 115 9.59 -9.30 14.85
N LEU A 116 8.54 -8.59 15.30
CA LEU A 116 7.61 -7.87 14.42
C LEU A 116 8.35 -6.82 13.57
N GLN A 117 9.26 -6.06 14.16
CA GLN A 117 10.09 -5.09 13.44
C GLN A 117 10.94 -5.75 12.36
N LEU A 118 11.57 -6.88 12.69
CA LEU A 118 12.34 -7.66 11.73
C LEU A 118 11.49 -8.16 10.57
N MET A 119 10.28 -8.66 10.85
CA MET A 119 9.33 -9.10 9.82
C MET A 119 8.89 -7.95 8.93
N LEU A 120 8.55 -6.79 9.49
CA LEU A 120 8.16 -5.61 8.73
C LEU A 120 9.28 -5.10 7.84
N LEU A 121 10.51 -5.08 8.35
CA LEU A 121 11.69 -4.69 7.59
C LEU A 121 11.99 -5.70 6.48
N GLY A 122 11.97 -7.00 6.78
CA GLY A 122 12.18 -8.07 5.80
C GLY A 122 11.15 -8.00 4.67
N PHE A 123 9.87 -7.82 5.02
CA PHE A 123 8.81 -7.66 4.03
C PHE A 123 8.98 -6.39 3.18
N ALA A 124 9.40 -5.28 3.79
CA ALA A 124 9.70 -4.05 3.04
C ALA A 124 10.83 -4.27 2.02
N ILE A 125 11.90 -4.98 2.41
CA ILE A 125 13.03 -5.27 1.51
C ILE A 125 12.59 -6.15 0.34
N ILE A 126 11.79 -7.19 0.60
CA ILE A 126 11.23 -8.07 -0.44
C ILE A 126 10.37 -7.25 -1.41
N CYS A 127 9.45 -6.45 -0.90
CA CYS A 127 8.60 -5.61 -1.73
C CYS A 127 9.40 -4.60 -2.58
N LEU A 128 10.43 -3.99 -2.01
CA LEU A 128 11.31 -3.08 -2.75
C LEU A 128 12.06 -3.81 -3.87
N TYR A 129 12.59 -5.00 -3.57
CA TYR A 129 13.26 -5.83 -4.58
C TYR A 129 12.33 -6.14 -5.74
N GLU A 130 11.10 -6.57 -5.48
CA GLU A 130 10.10 -6.86 -6.51
C GLU A 130 9.74 -5.63 -7.36
N VAL A 131 9.61 -4.45 -6.74
CA VAL A 131 9.39 -3.19 -7.47
C VAL A 131 10.55 -2.91 -8.44
N LEU A 132 11.80 -3.03 -7.97
CA LEU A 132 12.99 -2.79 -8.79
C LEU A 132 13.11 -3.83 -9.92
N TRP A 133 12.83 -5.09 -9.61
CA TRP A 133 12.81 -6.17 -10.59
C TRP A 133 11.77 -5.92 -11.69
N ASN A 134 10.54 -5.61 -11.31
CA ASN A 134 9.46 -5.30 -12.25
C ASN A 134 9.80 -4.09 -13.12
N PHE A 135 10.48 -3.08 -12.56
CA PHE A 135 10.96 -1.93 -13.31
C PHE A 135 12.02 -2.33 -14.36
N THR A 136 12.92 -3.23 -13.99
CA THR A 136 13.94 -3.76 -14.89
C THR A 136 13.30 -4.55 -16.04
N VAL A 137 12.34 -5.43 -15.74
CA VAL A 137 11.59 -6.20 -16.71
C VAL A 137 10.79 -5.30 -17.66
N LEU A 138 10.14 -4.25 -17.13
CA LEU A 138 9.41 -3.27 -17.91
C LEU A 138 10.32 -2.60 -18.95
N ASN A 139 11.47 -2.09 -18.50
CA ASN A 139 12.44 -1.43 -19.39
C ASN A 139 12.99 -2.39 -20.47
N ALA A 140 13.28 -3.64 -20.09
CA ALA A 140 13.75 -4.66 -21.02
C ALA A 140 12.70 -4.97 -22.10
N LYS A 141 11.43 -5.13 -21.72
CA LYS A 141 10.32 -5.39 -22.66
C LYS A 141 10.06 -4.21 -23.60
N ILE A 142 10.12 -2.98 -23.08
CA ILE A 142 10.00 -1.77 -23.92
C ILE A 142 11.17 -1.70 -24.91
N ALA A 143 12.39 -1.91 -24.46
CA ALA A 143 13.57 -1.88 -25.31
C ALA A 143 13.51 -2.96 -26.42
N ALA A 144 13.10 -4.17 -26.07
CA ALA A 144 12.93 -5.25 -27.05
C ALA A 144 11.86 -4.90 -28.08
N GLY A 145 10.70 -4.39 -27.68
CA GLY A 145 9.65 -3.96 -28.60
C GLY A 145 10.12 -2.88 -29.57
N ILE A 146 10.87 -1.88 -29.06
CA ILE A 146 11.42 -0.82 -29.94
C ILE A 146 12.37 -1.39 -30.99
N VAL A 147 13.23 -2.35 -30.61
CA VAL A 147 14.15 -3.01 -31.55
C VAL A 147 13.41 -3.79 -32.64
N GLU A 148 12.27 -4.43 -32.24
CA GLU A 148 11.40 -5.18 -33.14
C GLU A 148 10.47 -4.27 -33.99
N GLY A 149 10.50 -2.95 -33.77
CA GLY A 149 9.61 -2.00 -34.43
C GLY A 149 8.15 -2.06 -33.92
N ILE A 150 7.93 -2.66 -32.76
CA ILE A 150 6.63 -2.81 -32.13
C ILE A 150 6.53 -1.82 -30.97
N THR A 151 5.41 -1.11 -30.88
CA THR A 151 5.11 -0.32 -29.67
C THR A 151 4.40 -1.24 -28.68
N PRO A 152 5.07 -1.67 -27.58
CA PRO A 152 4.43 -2.59 -26.63
C PRO A 152 3.28 -1.89 -25.89
N ASP A 153 2.15 -2.58 -25.74
CA ASP A 153 1.06 -2.16 -24.87
C ASP A 153 1.49 -2.38 -23.42
N ILE A 154 1.93 -1.30 -22.78
CA ILE A 154 2.46 -1.32 -21.41
C ILE A 154 1.43 -1.90 -20.43
N ASP A 155 0.14 -1.74 -20.70
CA ASP A 155 -0.94 -2.13 -19.81
C ASP A 155 -1.20 -3.63 -19.79
N ARG A 156 -0.77 -4.32 -20.84
CA ARG A 156 -0.90 -5.77 -21.00
C ARG A 156 0.41 -6.53 -20.82
N LEU A 157 1.47 -5.86 -20.44
CA LEU A 157 2.73 -6.54 -20.17
C LEU A 157 2.60 -7.47 -18.96
N MET A 158 3.09 -8.69 -19.13
CA MET A 158 3.03 -9.76 -18.15
C MET A 158 4.41 -10.10 -17.61
N VAL A 159 4.46 -10.56 -16.38
CA VAL A 159 5.61 -11.18 -15.73
C VAL A 159 5.24 -12.61 -15.33
N ALA A 160 6.01 -13.58 -15.80
CA ALA A 160 5.86 -15.00 -15.48
C ALA A 160 6.49 -15.30 -14.11
N TYR A 161 5.99 -14.70 -13.05
CA TYR A 161 6.45 -14.89 -11.69
C TYR A 161 5.27 -14.76 -10.73
N PRO A 162 5.16 -15.57 -9.70
CA PRO A 162 6.05 -16.71 -9.33
C PRO A 162 5.82 -17.99 -10.15
N ASP A 163 4.77 -18.01 -10.97
CA ASP A 163 4.34 -19.18 -11.74
C ASP A 163 4.17 -18.78 -13.22
N ALA A 164 4.83 -19.50 -14.12
CA ALA A 164 4.75 -19.24 -15.56
C ALA A 164 3.34 -19.50 -16.12
N ASP A 165 2.60 -20.43 -15.53
CA ASP A 165 1.24 -20.77 -15.94
C ASP A 165 0.22 -19.74 -15.43
N ARG A 166 0.62 -18.89 -14.47
CA ARG A 166 -0.21 -17.85 -13.87
C ARG A 166 0.51 -16.51 -13.84
N PRO A 167 0.74 -15.91 -15.01
CA PRO A 167 1.47 -14.65 -15.07
C PRO A 167 0.70 -13.51 -14.38
N TRP A 168 1.46 -12.55 -13.87
CA TRP A 168 0.92 -11.33 -13.28
C TRP A 168 1.03 -10.18 -14.28
N ASN A 169 0.03 -9.33 -14.31
CA ASN A 169 0.16 -8.05 -15.00
C ASN A 169 1.26 -7.22 -14.31
N LEU A 170 2.24 -6.78 -15.08
CA LEU A 170 3.46 -6.13 -14.58
C LEU A 170 3.16 -4.84 -13.81
N ILE A 171 2.23 -4.02 -14.32
CA ILE A 171 1.85 -2.75 -13.70
C ILE A 171 1.05 -2.98 -12.41
N PHE A 172 0.15 -3.97 -12.42
CA PHE A 172 -0.59 -4.36 -11.23
C PHE A 172 0.35 -4.87 -10.14
N ALA A 173 1.25 -5.82 -10.46
CA ALA A 173 2.24 -6.34 -9.54
C ALA A 173 3.10 -5.23 -8.92
N THR A 174 3.60 -4.31 -9.76
CA THR A 174 4.39 -3.16 -9.30
C THR A 174 3.62 -2.31 -8.28
N LYS A 175 2.34 -2.01 -8.53
CA LYS A 175 1.51 -1.23 -7.60
C LYS A 175 1.27 -1.96 -6.28
N ILE A 176 1.03 -3.28 -6.31
CA ILE A 176 0.84 -4.09 -5.09
C ILE A 176 2.12 -4.11 -4.25
N PHE A 177 3.26 -4.41 -4.84
CA PHE A 177 4.53 -4.43 -4.11
C PHE A 177 4.94 -3.04 -3.61
N LEU A 178 4.69 -1.98 -4.39
CA LEU A 178 4.92 -0.61 -3.93
C LEU A 178 4.03 -0.25 -2.74
N SER A 179 2.75 -0.66 -2.73
CA SER A 179 1.87 -0.52 -1.58
C SER A 179 2.43 -1.24 -0.36
N GLY A 180 2.83 -2.49 -0.53
CA GLY A 180 3.44 -3.31 0.52
C GLY A 180 4.70 -2.67 1.10
N PHE A 181 5.58 -2.15 0.24
CA PHE A 181 6.78 -1.42 0.66
C PHE A 181 6.47 -0.18 1.49
N LEU A 182 5.57 0.69 1.00
CA LEU A 182 5.21 1.93 1.70
C LEU A 182 4.54 1.65 3.05
N ILE A 183 3.63 0.69 3.10
CA ILE A 183 2.91 0.32 4.32
C ILE A 183 3.86 -0.30 5.35
N SER A 184 4.66 -1.27 4.95
CA SER A 184 5.57 -1.97 5.85
C SER A 184 6.69 -1.07 6.37
N THR A 185 7.26 -0.20 5.52
CA THR A 185 8.25 0.81 5.93
C THR A 185 7.65 1.80 6.92
N HIS A 186 6.43 2.29 6.66
CA HIS A 186 5.76 3.19 7.58
C HIS A 186 5.39 2.50 8.91
N ALA A 187 4.94 1.23 8.86
CA ALA A 187 4.65 0.43 10.05
C ALA A 187 5.94 0.18 10.88
N PHE A 188 7.04 -0.15 10.21
CA PHE A 188 8.36 -0.28 10.85
C PHE A 188 8.76 1.02 11.54
N TYR A 189 8.69 2.14 10.85
CA TYR A 189 9.00 3.46 11.42
C TYR A 189 8.13 3.79 12.63
N LEU A 190 6.82 3.52 12.59
CA LEU A 190 5.94 3.72 13.74
C LEU A 190 6.29 2.83 14.92
N SER A 191 6.76 1.60 14.66
CA SER A 191 7.14 0.63 15.70
C SER A 191 8.47 0.95 16.38
N THR A 192 9.36 1.69 15.71
CA THR A 192 10.68 2.08 16.26
C THR A 192 10.65 3.37 17.09
N ARG A 193 9.55 4.15 17.00
CA ARG A 193 9.43 5.37 17.79
C ARG A 193 9.35 5.07 19.29
N PRO A 194 10.19 5.71 20.12
CA PRO A 194 10.13 5.54 21.57
C PRO A 194 8.74 5.97 22.08
N ARG A 195 8.13 5.13 22.89
CA ARG A 195 6.96 5.52 23.68
C ARG A 195 7.42 6.54 24.71
N LYS A 196 6.90 7.77 24.65
CA LYS A 196 6.95 8.63 25.83
C LYS A 196 6.16 7.91 26.94
N SER A 197 6.85 7.57 28.02
CA SER A 197 6.19 7.13 29.24
C SER A 197 5.21 8.20 29.67
N LEU A 198 3.97 7.82 29.94
CA LEU A 198 2.94 8.71 30.49
C LEU A 198 3.10 8.88 32.02
N ASP A 199 4.29 8.59 32.54
CA ASP A 199 4.64 8.57 33.96
C ASP A 199 5.55 9.75 34.32
N GLU A 200 5.24 10.95 33.83
CA GLU A 200 5.72 12.22 34.42
C GLU A 200 4.62 13.25 34.46
#